data_f0eccf77ba8d21a054071b0713ad2b56
#
_entry.id   f0eccf77ba8d21a054071b0713ad2b56
#
_cell.length_a   1.000
_cell.length_b   1.000
_cell.length_c   1.000
_cell.angle_alpha   90.00
_cell.angle_beta   90.00
_cell.angle_gamma   90.00
#
_symmetry.space_group_name_H-M   'P 1'
#
loop_
_entity.id
_entity.type
_entity.pdbx_description
1 polymer ?
#
loop_
_entity_poly.entity_id
_entity_poly.type
_entity_poly.pdbx_seq_one_letter_code
_entity_poly.pdbx_strand_id
1 'polypeptide(L)'
;MHILLTGGSACGKSGLAEDLALGGPGPRYYLAAMRPYGDEGEKKIARHRALRAGKGFITVERYRDLAGLDLPRGCTVLLECLCNLTANEMFDDEGGCHDPVPPVLAGLENLLDRCGRVVAVTNDVGSDLQPYGEGTLAYIRALGEINRRAAERFDTVIEMVCGVPIPRKGRCPLPEMEKGDRDMILVVGAAASGKRDYVKSLGYREEDFSPALDGGPVLEGLQDLVYADPMEAEALLPRLLEKEVVICDEVGCGVIPMSYHDRMSREQTGRLCVQLARRARRVVRLVCGIPTVLK
;
A
#
# COMPACT_ATOMS: atom_id res chain seq x y z
N MET A 1 -10.19 -7.37 18.26
CA MET A 1 -8.83 -7.10 17.73
C MET A 1 -8.97 -6.21 16.49
N HIS A 2 -8.37 -5.04 16.56
CA HIS A 2 -8.43 -4.01 15.53
C HIS A 2 -7.06 -3.89 14.86
N ILE A 3 -7.03 -3.77 13.52
CA ILE A 3 -5.82 -3.91 12.71
C ILE A 3 -5.70 -2.69 11.79
N LEU A 4 -4.55 -2.02 11.84
CA LEU A 4 -4.17 -0.94 10.93
C LEU A 4 -3.16 -1.47 9.92
N LEU A 5 -3.46 -1.30 8.62
CA LEU A 5 -2.56 -1.64 7.53
C LEU A 5 -2.00 -0.37 6.89
N THR A 6 -0.67 -0.26 6.82
CA THR A 6 0.04 0.85 6.17
C THR A 6 0.97 0.36 5.07
N GLY A 7 1.52 1.27 4.28
CA GLY A 7 2.50 1.00 3.23
C GLY A 7 2.23 1.80 1.96
N GLY A 8 3.09 1.68 0.96
CA GLY A 8 3.00 2.39 -0.31
C GLY A 8 1.79 1.99 -1.17
N SER A 9 1.52 2.77 -2.20
CA SER A 9 0.47 2.45 -3.18
C SER A 9 0.75 1.11 -3.86
N ALA A 10 -0.30 0.35 -4.17
CA ALA A 10 -0.24 -0.94 -4.86
C ALA A 10 0.67 -2.03 -4.24
N CYS A 11 1.05 -1.89 -2.96
CA CYS A 11 1.89 -2.86 -2.25
C CYS A 11 1.15 -4.10 -1.71
N GLY A 12 -0.13 -4.29 -2.04
CA GLY A 12 -0.92 -5.48 -1.67
C GLY A 12 -1.79 -5.32 -0.42
N LYS A 13 -1.92 -4.11 0.17
CA LYS A 13 -2.71 -3.87 1.39
C LYS A 13 -4.16 -4.34 1.29
N SER A 14 -4.86 -3.98 0.21
CA SER A 14 -6.30 -4.26 0.08
C SER A 14 -6.62 -5.75 0.12
N GLY A 15 -5.79 -6.59 -0.51
CA GLY A 15 -5.96 -8.06 -0.45
C GLY A 15 -5.85 -8.59 0.97
N LEU A 16 -4.77 -8.26 1.67
CA LEU A 16 -4.60 -8.68 3.07
C LEU A 16 -5.70 -8.10 3.98
N ALA A 17 -6.12 -6.86 3.76
CA ALA A 17 -7.19 -6.23 4.54
C ALA A 17 -8.53 -6.99 4.39
N GLU A 18 -8.86 -7.41 3.19
CA GLU A 18 -10.04 -8.24 2.94
C GLU A 18 -9.94 -9.59 3.67
N ASP A 19 -8.82 -10.30 3.55
CA ASP A 19 -8.59 -11.59 4.19
C ASP A 19 -8.71 -11.48 5.73
N LEU A 20 -8.12 -10.44 6.32
CA LEU A 20 -8.21 -10.18 7.75
C LEU A 20 -9.64 -9.83 8.19
N ALA A 21 -10.40 -9.12 7.37
CA ALA A 21 -11.80 -8.80 7.63
C ALA A 21 -12.70 -10.03 7.49
N LEU A 22 -12.41 -10.93 6.56
CA LEU A 22 -13.14 -12.19 6.40
C LEU A 22 -13.08 -13.08 7.64
N GLY A 23 -11.97 -13.07 8.37
CA GLY A 23 -11.80 -13.79 9.64
C GLY A 23 -12.45 -13.11 10.85
N GLY A 24 -13.15 -12.00 10.67
CA GLY A 24 -13.80 -11.26 11.76
C GLY A 24 -15.21 -11.74 12.12
N PRO A 25 -15.73 -11.32 13.28
CA PRO A 25 -17.06 -11.70 13.76
C PRO A 25 -18.18 -10.93 13.07
N GLY A 26 -19.40 -11.47 13.11
CA GLY A 26 -20.65 -10.81 12.72
C GLY A 26 -20.75 -10.48 11.23
N PRO A 27 -21.71 -9.61 10.84
CA PRO A 27 -21.81 -9.10 9.49
C PRO A 27 -20.61 -8.23 9.15
N ARG A 28 -20.21 -8.24 7.86
CA ARG A 28 -19.03 -7.54 7.37
C ARG A 28 -19.42 -6.31 6.57
N TYR A 29 -18.91 -5.17 6.96
CA TYR A 29 -19.14 -3.91 6.28
C TYR A 29 -17.84 -3.43 5.62
N TYR A 30 -17.97 -3.02 4.37
CA TYR A 30 -16.91 -2.32 3.66
C TYR A 30 -17.26 -0.83 3.60
N LEU A 31 -16.50 -0.01 4.32
CA LEU A 31 -16.67 1.44 4.30
C LEU A 31 -15.84 2.03 3.17
N ALA A 32 -16.52 2.45 2.11
CA ALA A 32 -15.92 3.08 0.95
C ALA A 32 -15.79 4.59 1.19
N ALA A 33 -14.58 5.04 1.47
CA ALA A 33 -14.28 6.47 1.65
C ALA A 33 -13.86 7.18 0.35
N MET A 34 -13.64 6.45 -0.75
CA MET A 34 -13.24 7.03 -2.03
C MET A 34 -14.45 7.56 -2.79
N ARG A 35 -14.46 8.88 -3.07
CA ARG A 35 -15.42 9.50 -3.97
C ARG A 35 -15.13 9.13 -5.43
N PRO A 36 -16.16 8.90 -6.26
CA PRO A 36 -15.96 8.68 -7.69
C PRO A 36 -15.62 10.00 -8.39
N TYR A 37 -14.34 10.21 -8.69
CA TYR A 37 -13.90 11.33 -9.51
C TYR A 37 -13.43 10.83 -10.88
N GLY A 38 -14.16 11.20 -11.93
CA GLY A 38 -13.85 10.86 -13.31
C GLY A 38 -13.81 9.35 -13.60
N ASP A 39 -13.58 9.00 -14.86
CA ASP A 39 -13.59 7.62 -15.36
C ASP A 39 -12.58 6.70 -14.65
N GLU A 40 -11.44 7.24 -14.22
CA GLU A 40 -10.41 6.47 -13.52
C GLU A 40 -10.86 6.06 -12.12
N GLY A 41 -11.50 6.99 -11.41
CA GLY A 41 -12.09 6.72 -10.09
C GLY A 41 -13.19 5.66 -10.18
N GLU A 42 -14.07 5.75 -11.17
CA GLU A 42 -15.13 4.77 -11.42
C GLU A 42 -14.59 3.38 -11.75
N LYS A 43 -13.58 3.28 -12.63
CA LYS A 43 -12.90 2.01 -12.95
C LYS A 43 -12.26 1.39 -11.72
N LYS A 44 -11.64 2.19 -10.86
CA LYS A 44 -11.03 1.72 -9.62
C LYS A 44 -12.09 1.19 -8.63
N ILE A 45 -13.18 1.91 -8.46
CA ILE A 45 -14.32 1.49 -7.63
C ILE A 45 -14.94 0.19 -8.19
N ALA A 46 -15.18 0.11 -9.50
CA ALA A 46 -15.73 -1.08 -10.14
C ALA A 46 -14.81 -2.30 -9.93
N ARG A 47 -13.50 -2.14 -10.08
CA ARG A 47 -12.51 -3.20 -9.79
C ARG A 47 -12.58 -3.66 -8.33
N HIS A 48 -12.61 -2.73 -7.37
CA HIS A 48 -12.72 -3.06 -5.95
C HIS A 48 -14.03 -3.76 -5.61
N ARG A 49 -15.16 -3.37 -6.26
CA ARG A 49 -16.44 -4.06 -6.12
C ARG A 49 -16.37 -5.49 -6.66
N ALA A 50 -15.77 -5.68 -7.84
CA ALA A 50 -15.60 -7.01 -8.45
C ALA A 50 -14.73 -7.95 -7.57
N LEU A 51 -13.64 -7.45 -6.99
CA LEU A 51 -12.76 -8.23 -6.10
C LEU A 51 -13.48 -8.69 -4.82
N ARG A 52 -14.47 -7.93 -4.35
CA ARG A 52 -15.26 -8.26 -3.16
C ARG A 52 -16.55 -9.04 -3.47
N ALA A 53 -16.89 -9.21 -4.74
CA ALA A 53 -18.08 -9.97 -5.13
C ALA A 53 -18.03 -11.39 -4.56
N GLY A 54 -19.11 -11.82 -3.92
CA GLY A 54 -19.20 -13.15 -3.29
C GLY A 54 -18.51 -13.29 -1.92
N LYS A 55 -17.79 -12.28 -1.41
CA LYS A 55 -17.13 -12.33 -0.09
C LYS A 55 -18.03 -11.92 1.09
N GLY A 56 -19.30 -11.61 0.84
CA GLY A 56 -20.30 -11.31 1.88
C GLY A 56 -20.10 -9.95 2.56
N PHE A 57 -19.47 -8.98 1.90
CA PHE A 57 -19.40 -7.60 2.39
C PHE A 57 -20.64 -6.80 2.03
N ILE A 58 -21.17 -6.06 3.00
CA ILE A 58 -22.18 -5.01 2.81
C ILE A 58 -21.41 -3.70 2.58
N THR A 59 -21.51 -3.13 1.38
CA THR A 59 -20.83 -1.87 1.07
C THR A 59 -21.63 -0.69 1.60
N VAL A 60 -20.97 0.18 2.36
CA VAL A 60 -21.49 1.46 2.83
C VAL A 60 -20.59 2.55 2.28
N GLU A 61 -21.12 3.40 1.43
CA GLU A 61 -20.40 4.58 0.95
C GLU A 61 -20.50 5.68 2.01
N ARG A 62 -19.39 6.00 2.61
CA ARG A 62 -19.30 7.03 3.66
C ARG A 62 -18.04 7.84 3.47
N TYR A 63 -18.20 9.04 2.95
CA TYR A 63 -17.09 9.90 2.56
C TYR A 63 -16.62 10.83 3.69
N ARG A 64 -17.50 11.14 4.65
CA ARG A 64 -17.26 12.01 5.80
C ARG A 64 -18.06 11.54 7.01
N ASP A 65 -17.77 12.13 8.19
CA ASP A 65 -18.55 11.93 9.43
C ASP A 65 -18.74 10.48 9.81
N LEU A 66 -17.64 9.73 9.98
CA LEU A 66 -17.72 8.35 10.51
C LEU A 66 -18.23 8.31 11.95
N ALA A 67 -18.18 9.43 12.69
CA ALA A 67 -18.70 9.48 14.04
C ALA A 67 -20.22 9.33 14.10
N GLY A 68 -20.93 9.84 13.09
CA GLY A 68 -22.38 9.69 12.95
C GLY A 68 -22.83 8.37 12.32
N LEU A 69 -21.90 7.44 12.01
CA LEU A 69 -22.23 6.16 11.41
C LEU A 69 -22.74 5.18 12.47
N ASP A 70 -23.97 4.68 12.27
CA ASP A 70 -24.58 3.65 13.12
C ASP A 70 -24.50 2.29 12.46
N LEU A 71 -23.65 1.40 13.01
CA LEU A 71 -23.48 0.02 12.57
C LEU A 71 -23.86 -0.95 13.70
N PRO A 72 -24.30 -2.17 13.39
CA PRO A 72 -24.58 -3.17 14.40
C PRO A 72 -23.38 -3.46 15.29
N ARG A 73 -23.60 -3.57 16.60
CA ARG A 73 -22.52 -3.88 17.55
C ARG A 73 -21.94 -5.26 17.24
N GLY A 74 -20.61 -5.38 17.41
CA GLY A 74 -19.88 -6.63 17.20
C GLY A 74 -19.66 -7.00 15.74
N CYS A 75 -20.04 -6.15 14.78
CA CYS A 75 -19.75 -6.37 13.35
C CYS A 75 -18.25 -6.27 13.02
N THR A 76 -17.89 -6.66 11.82
CA THR A 76 -16.56 -6.42 11.25
C THR A 76 -16.62 -5.29 10.23
N VAL A 77 -15.66 -4.37 10.30
CA VAL A 77 -15.53 -3.25 9.38
C VAL A 77 -14.18 -3.30 8.69
N LEU A 78 -14.21 -3.16 7.37
CA LEU A 78 -13.05 -2.82 6.53
C LEU A 78 -13.20 -1.38 6.05
N LEU A 79 -12.33 -0.48 6.53
CA LEU A 79 -12.28 0.92 6.11
C LEU A 79 -11.20 1.14 5.05
N GLU A 80 -11.61 1.53 3.84
CA GLU A 80 -10.70 1.79 2.73
C GLU A 80 -11.00 3.16 2.09
N CYS A 81 -10.17 4.19 2.36
CA CYS A 81 -9.01 4.23 3.24
C CYS A 81 -8.99 5.53 4.04
N LEU A 82 -8.16 5.60 5.08
CA LEU A 82 -7.98 6.80 5.90
C LEU A 82 -7.50 8.00 5.07
N CYS A 83 -6.69 7.78 4.03
CA CYS A 83 -6.22 8.85 3.15
C CYS A 83 -7.36 9.58 2.44
N ASN A 84 -8.29 8.81 1.84
CA ASN A 84 -9.46 9.40 1.19
C ASN A 84 -10.38 10.07 2.20
N LEU A 85 -10.60 9.45 3.36
CA LEU A 85 -11.40 10.03 4.42
C LEU A 85 -10.78 11.35 4.91
N THR A 86 -9.46 11.38 5.16
CA THR A 86 -8.75 12.59 5.57
C THR A 86 -8.88 13.70 4.52
N ALA A 87 -8.71 13.37 3.24
CA ALA A 87 -8.86 14.34 2.16
C ALA A 87 -10.31 14.88 2.08
N ASN A 88 -11.31 14.00 2.21
CA ASN A 88 -12.70 14.40 2.16
C ASN A 88 -13.13 15.26 3.36
N GLU A 89 -12.59 15.02 4.56
CA GLU A 89 -12.83 15.85 5.74
C GLU A 89 -12.09 17.19 5.66
N MET A 90 -10.92 17.20 5.01
CA MET A 90 -10.08 18.39 4.88
C MET A 90 -10.58 19.37 3.83
N PHE A 91 -10.97 18.86 2.65
CA PHE A 91 -11.35 19.69 1.51
C PHE A 91 -12.84 19.56 1.22
N ASP A 92 -13.55 20.68 1.19
CA ASP A 92 -14.94 20.70 0.75
C ASP A 92 -15.06 20.99 -0.75
N ASP A 93 -16.29 20.87 -1.26
CA ASP A 93 -16.56 21.07 -2.68
C ASP A 93 -16.58 22.56 -3.07
N GLU A 94 -16.58 23.47 -2.07
CA GLU A 94 -16.56 24.94 -2.25
C GLU A 94 -15.13 25.50 -2.19
N GLY A 95 -14.11 24.63 -1.99
CA GLY A 95 -12.70 25.01 -1.91
C GLY A 95 -12.25 25.39 -0.50
N GLY A 96 -13.08 25.17 0.52
CA GLY A 96 -12.71 25.33 1.91
C GLY A 96 -11.70 24.27 2.38
N CYS A 97 -10.92 24.63 3.39
CA CYS A 97 -9.94 23.73 4.01
C CYS A 97 -10.20 23.72 5.52
N HIS A 98 -10.45 22.51 6.06
CA HIS A 98 -10.79 22.28 7.46
C HIS A 98 -9.74 21.40 8.12
N ASP A 99 -9.69 21.38 9.46
CA ASP A 99 -8.87 20.42 10.19
C ASP A 99 -9.55 19.04 10.20
N PRO A 100 -8.99 18.02 9.50
CA PRO A 100 -9.59 16.70 9.39
C PRO A 100 -9.29 15.81 10.61
N VAL A 101 -8.33 16.19 11.47
CA VAL A 101 -7.84 15.32 12.55
C VAL A 101 -8.94 14.98 13.56
N PRO A 102 -9.67 15.95 14.13
CA PRO A 102 -10.71 15.65 15.12
C PRO A 102 -11.85 14.77 14.57
N PRO A 103 -12.50 15.08 13.42
CA PRO A 103 -13.60 14.26 12.93
C PRO A 103 -13.18 12.86 12.52
N VAL A 104 -11.99 12.68 11.90
CA VAL A 104 -11.49 11.35 11.53
C VAL A 104 -11.23 10.51 12.76
N LEU A 105 -10.60 11.06 13.79
CA LEU A 105 -10.31 10.33 15.02
C LEU A 105 -11.58 10.00 15.82
N ALA A 106 -12.54 10.91 15.92
CA ALA A 106 -13.84 10.62 16.52
C ALA A 106 -14.56 9.48 15.79
N GLY A 107 -14.49 9.46 14.44
CA GLY A 107 -15.03 8.37 13.64
C GLY A 107 -14.34 7.04 13.90
N LEU A 108 -13.01 7.03 14.00
CA LEU A 108 -12.27 5.81 14.34
C LEU A 108 -12.64 5.30 15.74
N GLU A 109 -12.74 6.17 16.76
CA GLU A 109 -13.17 5.77 18.10
C GLU A 109 -14.57 5.15 18.08
N ASN A 110 -15.53 5.76 17.37
CA ASN A 110 -16.87 5.17 17.22
C ASN A 110 -16.82 3.75 16.63
N LEU A 111 -15.99 3.53 15.61
CA LEU A 111 -15.83 2.18 15.02
C LEU A 111 -15.15 1.20 15.98
N LEU A 112 -14.09 1.62 16.67
CA LEU A 112 -13.35 0.76 17.60
C LEU A 112 -14.20 0.34 18.80
N ASP A 113 -15.06 1.23 19.31
CA ASP A 113 -15.91 0.97 20.48
C ASP A 113 -17.13 0.08 20.14
N ARG A 114 -17.59 0.10 18.90
CA ARG A 114 -18.81 -0.62 18.48
C ARG A 114 -18.55 -1.93 17.79
N CYS A 115 -17.48 -2.04 17.02
CA CYS A 115 -17.23 -3.17 16.16
C CYS A 115 -16.39 -4.24 16.85
N GLY A 116 -16.66 -5.51 16.56
CA GLY A 116 -15.87 -6.63 17.06
C GLY A 116 -14.50 -6.73 16.38
N ARG A 117 -14.40 -6.20 15.14
CA ARG A 117 -13.15 -6.03 14.40
C ARG A 117 -13.22 -4.83 13.48
N VAL A 118 -12.16 -4.03 13.49
CA VAL A 118 -11.92 -2.97 12.50
C VAL A 118 -10.60 -3.28 11.81
N VAL A 119 -10.63 -3.33 10.48
CA VAL A 119 -9.43 -3.36 9.63
C VAL A 119 -9.43 -2.04 8.88
N ALA A 120 -8.47 -1.17 9.16
CA ALA A 120 -8.33 0.11 8.49
C ALA A 120 -7.10 0.13 7.60
N VAL A 121 -7.24 0.66 6.39
CA VAL A 121 -6.14 0.82 5.42
C VAL A 121 -5.73 2.29 5.38
N THR A 122 -4.43 2.53 5.44
CA THR A 122 -3.82 3.84 5.21
C THR A 122 -2.63 3.74 4.26
N ASN A 123 -2.07 4.87 3.84
CA ASN A 123 -0.86 4.92 3.02
C ASN A 123 0.24 5.70 3.73
N ASP A 124 1.46 5.38 3.36
CA ASP A 124 2.61 6.24 3.61
C ASP A 124 2.69 7.28 2.49
N VAL A 125 2.41 8.54 2.83
CA VAL A 125 2.40 9.67 1.87
C VAL A 125 3.50 10.68 2.15
N GLY A 126 4.30 10.49 3.19
CA GLY A 126 5.32 11.44 3.62
C GLY A 126 6.77 10.98 3.38
N SER A 127 6.96 9.84 2.74
CA SER A 127 8.30 9.23 2.58
C SER A 127 8.86 9.35 1.16
N ASP A 128 8.42 10.34 0.39
CA ASP A 128 9.01 10.69 -0.90
C ASP A 128 9.80 12.01 -0.83
N LEU A 129 10.55 12.29 -1.90
CA LEU A 129 11.42 13.48 -2.01
C LEU A 129 10.76 14.60 -2.84
N GLN A 130 9.44 14.56 -3.08
CA GLN A 130 8.78 15.54 -3.94
C GLN A 130 8.54 16.86 -3.21
N PRO A 131 8.77 18.01 -3.87
CA PRO A 131 8.35 19.29 -3.34
C PRO A 131 6.84 19.44 -3.46
N TYR A 132 6.18 19.73 -2.34
CA TYR A 132 4.73 19.91 -2.29
C TYR A 132 4.35 21.34 -1.90
N GLY A 133 3.25 21.84 -2.46
CA GLY A 133 2.62 23.09 -2.02
C GLY A 133 2.02 23.00 -0.63
N GLU A 134 1.73 24.16 -0.01
CA GLU A 134 1.29 24.26 1.39
C GLU A 134 0.05 23.40 1.71
N GLY A 135 -0.96 23.39 0.84
CA GLY A 135 -2.17 22.57 1.03
C GLY A 135 -1.87 21.06 1.09
N THR A 136 -0.98 20.58 0.22
CA THR A 136 -0.54 19.18 0.22
C THR A 136 0.30 18.87 1.45
N LEU A 137 1.17 19.78 1.88
CA LEU A 137 1.94 19.61 3.12
C LEU A 137 1.03 19.58 4.35
N ALA A 138 -0.03 20.39 4.38
CA ALA A 138 -1.03 20.36 5.44
C ALA A 138 -1.75 19.01 5.49
N TYR A 139 -2.14 18.46 4.34
CA TYR A 139 -2.73 17.12 4.23
C TYR A 139 -1.76 16.02 4.73
N ILE A 140 -0.49 16.06 4.31
CA ILE A 140 0.53 15.09 4.74
C ILE A 140 0.69 15.13 6.26
N ARG A 141 0.75 16.33 6.86
CA ARG A 141 0.86 16.49 8.33
C ARG A 141 -0.37 15.94 9.04
N ALA A 142 -1.56 16.28 8.56
CA ALA A 142 -2.82 15.82 9.13
C ALA A 142 -2.94 14.28 9.07
N LEU A 143 -2.66 13.69 7.91
CA LEU A 143 -2.67 12.23 7.76
C LEU A 143 -1.61 11.56 8.63
N GLY A 144 -0.42 12.15 8.74
CA GLY A 144 0.65 11.66 9.63
C GLY A 144 0.20 11.63 11.10
N GLU A 145 -0.46 12.68 11.56
CA GLU A 145 -1.04 12.76 12.92
C GLU A 145 -2.13 11.72 13.12
N ILE A 146 -3.05 11.58 12.16
CA ILE A 146 -4.11 10.56 12.19
C ILE A 146 -3.50 9.16 12.24
N ASN A 147 -2.52 8.86 11.39
CA ASN A 147 -1.84 7.56 11.35
C ASN A 147 -1.15 7.24 12.68
N ARG A 148 -0.45 8.21 13.28
CA ARG A 148 0.22 8.06 14.56
C ARG A 148 -0.78 7.73 15.67
N ARG A 149 -1.85 8.51 15.79
CA ARG A 149 -2.88 8.30 16.82
C ARG A 149 -3.71 7.03 16.57
N ALA A 150 -4.00 6.69 15.32
CA ALA A 150 -4.62 5.43 14.98
C ALA A 150 -3.72 4.25 15.40
N ALA A 151 -2.40 4.31 15.12
CA ALA A 151 -1.47 3.27 15.52
C ALA A 151 -1.40 3.06 17.04
N GLU A 152 -1.61 4.09 17.85
CA GLU A 152 -1.71 3.98 19.31
C GLU A 152 -2.96 3.19 19.74
N ARG A 153 -4.09 3.38 19.05
CA ARG A 153 -5.39 2.81 19.40
C ARG A 153 -5.63 1.41 18.86
N PHE A 154 -5.07 1.07 17.71
CA PHE A 154 -5.20 -0.24 17.11
C PHE A 154 -4.34 -1.29 17.83
N ASP A 155 -4.85 -2.52 17.98
CA ASP A 155 -4.14 -3.61 18.65
C ASP A 155 -2.92 -4.06 17.84
N THR A 156 -3.05 -4.03 16.52
CA THR A 156 -2.02 -4.49 15.59
C THR A 156 -1.80 -3.46 14.48
N VAL A 157 -0.54 -3.22 14.14
CA VAL A 157 -0.13 -2.41 13.00
C VAL A 157 0.76 -3.24 12.09
N ILE A 158 0.41 -3.32 10.81
CA ILE A 158 1.13 -4.10 9.81
C ILE A 158 1.54 -3.15 8.67
N GLU A 159 2.81 -3.15 8.34
CA GLU A 159 3.32 -2.51 7.13
C GLU A 159 3.38 -3.53 5.99
N MET A 160 2.89 -3.14 4.82
CA MET A 160 2.98 -3.95 3.61
C MET A 160 4.10 -3.48 2.71
N VAL A 161 5.06 -4.34 2.41
CA VAL A 161 6.14 -4.07 1.46
C VAL A 161 6.12 -5.15 0.38
N CYS A 162 5.81 -4.77 -0.85
CA CYS A 162 5.75 -5.68 -2.01
C CYS A 162 4.94 -6.97 -1.76
N GLY A 163 3.82 -6.86 -1.06
CA GLY A 163 2.96 -8.01 -0.70
C GLY A 163 3.40 -8.79 0.53
N VAL A 164 4.53 -8.43 1.14
CA VAL A 164 5.02 -9.06 2.37
C VAL A 164 4.51 -8.25 3.58
N PRO A 165 3.75 -8.86 4.49
CA PRO A 165 3.29 -8.20 5.70
C PRO A 165 4.38 -8.18 6.78
N ILE A 166 4.65 -7.00 7.32
CA ILE A 166 5.66 -6.77 8.37
C ILE A 166 4.93 -6.28 9.62
N PRO A 167 4.84 -7.06 10.71
CA PRO A 167 4.27 -6.60 11.96
C PRO A 167 5.12 -5.47 12.55
N ARG A 168 4.50 -4.31 12.83
CA ARG A 168 5.14 -3.16 13.50
C ARG A 168 4.67 -3.01 14.94
N LYS A 169 3.45 -3.46 15.24
CA LYS A 169 2.87 -3.49 16.59
C LYS A 169 1.94 -4.69 16.73
N GLY A 170 1.92 -5.29 17.91
CA GLY A 170 1.00 -6.37 18.25
C GLY A 170 1.32 -7.69 17.56
N ARG A 171 0.38 -8.63 17.65
CA ARG A 171 0.44 -9.94 16.99
C ARG A 171 -0.85 -10.18 16.21
N CYS A 172 -0.71 -10.61 14.98
CA CYS A 172 -1.81 -11.04 14.14
C CYS A 172 -1.41 -12.34 13.46
N PRO A 173 -2.30 -13.32 13.35
CA PRO A 173 -2.06 -14.48 12.51
C PRO A 173 -1.99 -13.99 11.07
N LEU A 174 -0.78 -13.90 10.54
CA LEU A 174 -0.52 -13.58 9.14
C LEU A 174 -0.48 -14.87 8.34
N PRO A 175 -0.91 -14.85 7.07
CA PRO A 175 -0.70 -15.99 6.20
C PRO A 175 0.80 -16.29 6.10
N GLU A 176 1.16 -17.55 6.18
CA GLU A 176 2.53 -17.97 5.90
C GLU A 176 2.87 -17.60 4.45
N MET A 177 4.01 -16.93 4.29
CA MET A 177 4.52 -16.65 2.95
C MET A 177 5.01 -17.94 2.32
N GLU A 178 4.36 -18.34 1.23
CA GLU A 178 4.82 -19.49 0.46
C GLU A 178 6.25 -19.29 -0.02
N LYS A 179 7.05 -20.36 0.02
CA LYS A 179 8.39 -20.34 -0.54
C LYS A 179 8.29 -20.11 -2.05
N GLY A 180 9.01 -19.11 -2.55
CA GLY A 180 8.99 -18.80 -3.99
C GLY A 180 9.49 -19.98 -4.83
N ASP A 181 8.94 -20.10 -6.04
CA ASP A 181 9.25 -21.14 -7.03
C ASP A 181 10.41 -20.75 -7.97
N ARG A 182 10.93 -19.53 -7.83
CA ARG A 182 12.03 -18.99 -8.64
C ARG A 182 13.26 -18.71 -7.79
N ASP A 183 14.42 -19.09 -8.31
CA ASP A 183 15.72 -18.79 -7.66
C ASP A 183 16.13 -17.35 -7.96
N MET A 184 15.30 -16.41 -7.56
CA MET A 184 15.43 -14.99 -7.81
C MET A 184 15.42 -14.23 -6.47
N ILE A 185 16.14 -13.12 -6.41
CA ILE A 185 16.14 -12.17 -5.28
C ILE A 185 15.49 -10.87 -5.75
N LEU A 186 14.45 -10.42 -5.05
CA LEU A 186 13.92 -9.07 -5.21
C LEU A 186 14.54 -8.16 -4.15
N VAL A 187 15.21 -7.09 -4.58
CA VAL A 187 15.84 -6.10 -3.71
C VAL A 187 15.12 -4.78 -3.84
N VAL A 188 14.50 -4.30 -2.77
CA VAL A 188 13.72 -3.05 -2.74
C VAL A 188 14.26 -2.08 -1.70
N GLY A 189 13.88 -0.81 -1.80
CA GLY A 189 14.26 0.24 -0.86
C GLY A 189 14.14 1.62 -1.50
N ALA A 190 14.28 2.67 -0.71
CA ALA A 190 14.28 4.04 -1.22
C ALA A 190 15.43 4.27 -2.23
N ALA A 191 15.32 5.32 -3.03
CA ALA A 191 16.44 5.77 -3.88
C ALA A 191 17.71 5.96 -3.03
N ALA A 192 18.85 5.57 -3.58
CA ALA A 192 20.16 5.65 -2.91
C ALA A 192 20.28 4.91 -1.55
N SER A 193 19.40 3.93 -1.26
CA SER A 193 19.42 3.18 0.00
C SER A 193 20.53 2.12 0.11
N GLY A 194 21.44 2.00 -0.88
CA GLY A 194 22.54 1.02 -0.89
C GLY A 194 22.18 -0.33 -1.54
N LYS A 195 21.09 -0.40 -2.34
CA LYS A 195 20.65 -1.64 -3.00
C LYS A 195 21.74 -2.24 -3.91
N ARG A 196 22.40 -1.40 -4.71
CA ARG A 196 23.46 -1.83 -5.62
C ARG A 196 24.67 -2.40 -4.85
N ASP A 197 25.11 -1.72 -3.78
CA ASP A 197 26.23 -2.18 -2.96
C ASP A 197 25.92 -3.50 -2.25
N TYR A 198 24.68 -3.65 -1.78
CA TYR A 198 24.22 -4.93 -1.23
C TYR A 198 24.31 -6.06 -2.27
N VAL A 199 23.86 -5.84 -3.50
CA VAL A 199 23.91 -6.87 -4.55
C VAL A 199 25.36 -7.19 -4.90
N LYS A 200 26.26 -6.20 -4.97
CA LYS A 200 27.71 -6.44 -5.12
C LYS A 200 28.28 -7.29 -3.99
N SER A 201 27.83 -7.11 -2.75
CA SER A 201 28.25 -7.93 -1.61
C SER A 201 27.84 -9.41 -1.71
N LEU A 202 26.86 -9.74 -2.58
CA LEU A 202 26.47 -11.10 -2.90
C LEU A 202 27.36 -11.77 -3.95
N GLY A 203 28.35 -11.04 -4.52
CA GLY A 203 29.32 -11.55 -5.48
C GLY A 203 29.11 -11.07 -6.92
N TYR A 204 28.08 -10.26 -7.19
CA TYR A 204 27.86 -9.69 -8.53
C TYR A 204 28.86 -8.55 -8.80
N ARG A 205 29.33 -8.47 -10.05
CA ARG A 205 30.28 -7.46 -10.52
C ARG A 205 29.57 -6.33 -11.26
N GLU A 206 30.30 -5.28 -11.61
CA GLU A 206 29.76 -4.12 -12.33
C GLU A 206 29.12 -4.50 -13.67
N GLU A 207 29.74 -5.42 -14.40
CA GLU A 207 29.27 -5.93 -15.69
C GLU A 207 28.00 -6.77 -15.63
N ASP A 208 27.60 -7.26 -14.45
CA ASP A 208 26.41 -8.05 -14.25
C ASP A 208 25.12 -7.20 -14.18
N PHE A 209 25.27 -5.90 -13.92
CA PHE A 209 24.14 -4.98 -13.81
C PHE A 209 23.74 -4.41 -15.17
N SER A 210 22.45 -4.44 -15.44
CA SER A 210 21.87 -3.85 -16.64
C SER A 210 20.56 -3.14 -16.34
N PRO A 211 20.30 -1.97 -16.94
CA PRO A 211 18.98 -1.33 -16.89
C PRO A 211 17.98 -1.99 -17.86
N ALA A 212 18.45 -2.90 -18.72
CA ALA A 212 17.65 -3.58 -19.75
C ALA A 212 17.45 -5.06 -19.45
N LEU A 213 16.32 -5.62 -19.90
CA LEU A 213 15.98 -7.02 -19.69
C LEU A 213 16.85 -8.02 -20.46
N ASP A 214 17.47 -7.60 -21.55
CA ASP A 214 18.38 -8.39 -22.38
C ASP A 214 19.84 -8.35 -21.90
N GLY A 215 20.11 -7.57 -20.86
CA GLY A 215 21.43 -7.47 -20.23
C GLY A 215 21.70 -8.58 -19.22
N GLY A 216 22.67 -8.34 -18.33
CA GLY A 216 23.16 -9.29 -17.34
C GLY A 216 22.13 -9.91 -16.38
N PRO A 217 22.62 -10.72 -15.42
CA PRO A 217 21.74 -11.43 -14.48
C PRO A 217 21.02 -10.50 -13.48
N VAL A 218 21.51 -9.28 -13.30
CA VAL A 218 20.94 -8.28 -12.38
C VAL A 218 20.23 -7.18 -13.17
N LEU A 219 18.91 -7.09 -13.02
CA LEU A 219 18.17 -5.94 -13.52
C LEU A 219 18.24 -4.83 -12.46
N GLU A 220 18.73 -3.65 -12.85
CA GLU A 220 18.71 -2.44 -12.03
C GLU A 220 17.67 -1.45 -12.55
N GLY A 221 16.81 -0.94 -11.66
CA GLY A 221 15.83 0.08 -12.02
C GLY A 221 14.56 -0.46 -12.67
N LEU A 222 13.91 -1.47 -12.07
CA LEU A 222 12.62 -1.96 -12.55
C LEU A 222 11.61 -0.82 -12.72
N GLN A 223 11.59 0.17 -11.83
CA GLN A 223 10.69 1.32 -11.90
C GLN A 223 10.88 2.13 -13.19
N ASP A 224 12.10 2.22 -13.70
CA ASP A 224 12.43 2.99 -14.91
C ASP A 224 11.91 2.28 -16.17
N LEU A 225 12.00 0.94 -16.21
CA LEU A 225 11.41 0.14 -17.29
C LEU A 225 9.89 0.28 -17.31
N VAL A 226 9.25 0.23 -16.14
CA VAL A 226 7.80 0.43 -16.03
C VAL A 226 7.40 1.86 -16.36
N TYR A 227 8.22 2.84 -15.99
CA TYR A 227 7.97 4.23 -16.34
C TYR A 227 8.02 4.49 -17.85
N ALA A 228 8.89 3.81 -18.57
CA ALA A 228 8.98 3.92 -20.03
C ALA A 228 7.68 3.49 -20.74
N ASP A 229 7.04 2.41 -20.29
CA ASP A 229 5.74 1.95 -20.80
C ASP A 229 4.93 1.22 -19.69
N PRO A 230 4.15 1.96 -18.89
CA PRO A 230 3.38 1.36 -17.82
C PRO A 230 2.21 0.49 -18.31
N MET A 231 1.77 0.62 -19.55
CA MET A 231 0.68 -0.19 -20.09
C MET A 231 1.13 -1.61 -20.41
N GLU A 232 2.39 -1.78 -20.79
CA GLU A 232 2.99 -3.08 -21.10
C GLU A 232 3.71 -3.72 -19.89
N ALA A 233 3.58 -3.13 -18.70
CA ALA A 233 4.30 -3.57 -17.50
C ALA A 233 4.06 -5.06 -17.15
N GLU A 234 2.83 -5.57 -17.28
CA GLU A 234 2.53 -6.97 -16.99
C GLU A 234 3.24 -7.94 -17.94
N ALA A 235 3.48 -7.55 -19.18
CA ALA A 235 4.21 -8.35 -20.17
C ALA A 235 5.69 -8.53 -19.82
N LEU A 236 6.24 -7.71 -18.92
CA LEU A 236 7.63 -7.83 -18.46
C LEU A 236 7.81 -9.02 -17.50
N LEU A 237 6.75 -9.48 -16.82
CA LEU A 237 6.86 -10.46 -15.73
C LEU A 237 7.59 -11.75 -16.11
N PRO A 238 7.34 -12.43 -17.25
CA PRO A 238 8.05 -13.66 -17.61
C PRO A 238 9.56 -13.45 -17.68
N ARG A 239 10.02 -12.38 -18.34
CA ARG A 239 11.44 -12.04 -18.48
C ARG A 239 12.08 -11.60 -17.17
N LEU A 240 11.34 -10.91 -16.31
CA LEU A 240 11.79 -10.53 -14.97
C LEU A 240 12.05 -11.74 -14.08
N LEU A 241 11.24 -12.80 -14.23
CA LEU A 241 11.39 -14.06 -13.49
C LEU A 241 12.59 -14.92 -13.95
N GLU A 242 13.22 -14.56 -15.05
CA GLU A 242 14.45 -15.19 -15.55
C GLU A 242 15.71 -14.52 -14.99
N LYS A 243 15.59 -13.36 -14.35
CA LYS A 243 16.71 -12.66 -13.69
C LYS A 243 17.07 -13.32 -12.36
N GLU A 244 18.35 -13.28 -12.01
CA GLU A 244 18.83 -13.72 -10.70
C GLU A 244 18.52 -12.67 -9.60
N VAL A 245 18.64 -11.39 -9.96
CA VAL A 245 18.30 -10.26 -9.07
C VAL A 245 17.52 -9.21 -9.83
N VAL A 246 16.45 -8.72 -9.19
CA VAL A 246 15.72 -7.53 -9.64
C VAL A 246 15.79 -6.46 -8.56
N ILE A 247 16.30 -5.28 -8.92
CA ILE A 247 16.39 -4.11 -8.05
C ILE A 247 15.30 -3.12 -8.41
N CYS A 248 14.54 -2.65 -7.42
CA CYS A 248 13.47 -1.68 -7.61
C CYS A 248 13.47 -0.63 -6.50
N ASP A 249 13.24 0.62 -6.86
CA ASP A 249 12.95 1.68 -5.89
C ASP A 249 11.52 1.57 -5.36
N GLU A 250 11.31 1.89 -4.08
CA GLU A 250 9.99 1.96 -3.47
C GLU A 250 9.27 3.24 -3.92
N VAL A 251 8.69 3.21 -5.12
CA VAL A 251 7.96 4.35 -5.72
C VAL A 251 6.52 4.51 -5.21
N GLY A 252 6.06 3.61 -4.36
CA GLY A 252 4.69 3.59 -3.85
C GLY A 252 4.39 4.61 -2.75
N CYS A 253 5.40 5.18 -2.10
CA CYS A 253 5.28 6.18 -1.04
C CYS A 253 5.07 7.59 -1.63
N GLY A 254 4.41 8.46 -0.86
CA GLY A 254 4.09 9.83 -1.32
C GLY A 254 2.65 10.04 -1.78
N VAL A 255 2.30 11.30 -2.02
CA VAL A 255 0.97 11.71 -2.46
C VAL A 255 0.69 11.21 -3.88
N ILE A 256 -0.57 10.94 -4.20
CA ILE A 256 -0.98 10.48 -5.54
C ILE A 256 -0.56 11.52 -6.60
N PRO A 257 0.23 11.13 -7.61
CA PRO A 257 0.69 12.06 -8.65
C PRO A 257 -0.47 12.64 -9.47
N MET A 258 -0.30 13.89 -9.93
CA MET A 258 -1.28 14.56 -10.80
C MET A 258 -1.28 13.97 -12.21
N SER A 259 -0.12 13.59 -12.73
CA SER A 259 0.02 12.97 -14.06
C SER A 259 -0.59 11.56 -14.07
N TYR A 260 -1.38 11.25 -15.10
CA TYR A 260 -1.91 9.90 -15.33
C TYR A 260 -0.78 8.89 -15.53
N HIS A 261 0.23 9.25 -16.30
CA HIS A 261 1.39 8.40 -16.56
C HIS A 261 2.12 8.02 -15.26
N ASP A 262 2.39 9.00 -14.38
CA ASP A 262 3.07 8.75 -13.10
C ASP A 262 2.23 7.85 -12.18
N ARG A 263 0.89 8.06 -12.16
CA ARG A 263 -0.01 7.18 -11.39
C ARG A 263 0.02 5.76 -11.89
N MET A 264 -0.04 5.56 -13.20
CA MET A 264 0.01 4.23 -13.82
C MET A 264 1.35 3.55 -13.60
N SER A 265 2.45 4.26 -13.82
CA SER A 265 3.80 3.74 -13.58
C SER A 265 3.97 3.27 -12.15
N ARG A 266 3.55 4.08 -11.18
CA ARG A 266 3.60 3.78 -9.76
C ARG A 266 2.75 2.56 -9.38
N GLU A 267 1.52 2.48 -9.91
CA GLU A 267 0.61 1.37 -9.65
C GLU A 267 1.14 0.08 -10.26
N GLN A 268 1.62 0.10 -11.49
CA GLN A 268 2.14 -1.07 -12.17
C GLN A 268 3.46 -1.58 -11.57
N THR A 269 4.36 -0.67 -11.19
CA THR A 269 5.59 -1.03 -10.47
C THR A 269 5.26 -1.77 -9.18
N GLY A 270 4.33 -1.23 -8.38
CA GLY A 270 3.91 -1.88 -7.13
C GLY A 270 3.31 -3.26 -7.36
N ARG A 271 2.45 -3.41 -8.38
CA ARG A 271 1.85 -4.71 -8.75
C ARG A 271 2.89 -5.72 -9.19
N LEU A 272 3.84 -5.33 -10.03
CA LEU A 272 4.94 -6.20 -10.45
C LEU A 272 5.79 -6.62 -9.26
N CYS A 273 6.15 -5.69 -8.37
CA CYS A 273 6.89 -6.02 -7.14
C CYS A 273 6.15 -7.04 -6.28
N VAL A 274 4.81 -6.95 -6.15
CA VAL A 274 4.00 -7.95 -5.44
C VAL A 274 4.05 -9.32 -6.13
N GLN A 275 3.96 -9.36 -7.46
CA GLN A 275 4.03 -10.61 -8.23
C GLN A 275 5.42 -11.24 -8.14
N LEU A 276 6.47 -10.45 -8.26
CA LEU A 276 7.87 -10.88 -8.12
C LEU A 276 8.13 -11.40 -6.70
N ALA A 277 7.72 -10.68 -5.67
CA ALA A 277 7.90 -11.09 -4.28
C ALA A 277 7.24 -12.45 -3.97
N ARG A 278 6.08 -12.74 -4.54
CA ARG A 278 5.42 -14.05 -4.41
C ARG A 278 6.26 -15.19 -4.98
N ARG A 279 6.92 -14.96 -6.13
CA ARG A 279 7.71 -15.94 -6.87
C ARG A 279 9.16 -16.00 -6.42
N ALA A 280 9.73 -14.92 -5.91
CA ALA A 280 11.12 -14.82 -5.48
C ALA A 280 11.42 -15.76 -4.29
N ARG A 281 12.60 -16.38 -4.33
CA ARG A 281 13.15 -17.11 -3.18
C ARG A 281 13.40 -16.21 -1.98
N ARG A 282 13.80 -14.96 -2.24
CA ARG A 282 14.14 -14.00 -1.21
C ARG A 282 13.67 -12.59 -1.60
N VAL A 283 13.14 -11.87 -0.63
CA VAL A 283 12.81 -10.45 -0.75
C VAL A 283 13.61 -9.70 0.31
N VAL A 284 14.39 -8.71 -0.11
CA VAL A 284 15.27 -7.93 0.77
C VAL A 284 14.94 -6.46 0.63
N ARG A 285 14.74 -5.79 1.76
CA ARG A 285 14.58 -4.33 1.82
C ARG A 285 15.82 -3.67 2.37
N LEU A 286 16.30 -2.62 1.71
CA LEU A 286 17.42 -1.81 2.13
C LEU A 286 16.94 -0.52 2.81
N VAL A 287 17.44 -0.27 4.03
CA VAL A 287 17.23 0.99 4.75
C VAL A 287 18.59 1.47 5.26
N CYS A 288 19.04 2.64 4.81
CA CYS A 288 20.35 3.19 5.19
C CYS A 288 21.52 2.19 5.00
N GLY A 289 21.51 1.43 3.91
CA GLY A 289 22.53 0.41 3.62
C GLY A 289 22.36 -0.91 4.39
N ILE A 290 21.39 -0.99 5.31
CA ILE A 290 21.17 -2.19 6.13
C ILE A 290 20.13 -3.09 5.45
N PRO A 291 20.49 -4.34 5.06
CA PRO A 291 19.55 -5.27 4.47
C PRO A 291 18.66 -5.92 5.54
N THR A 292 17.35 -5.96 5.26
CA THR A 292 16.38 -6.72 6.03
C THR A 292 15.73 -7.75 5.11
N VAL A 293 15.88 -9.02 5.44
CA VAL A 293 15.19 -10.10 4.72
C VAL A 293 13.74 -10.10 5.16
N LEU A 294 12.83 -9.91 4.20
CA LEU A 294 11.39 -9.88 4.42
C LEU A 294 10.75 -11.26 4.17
N LYS A 295 11.37 -12.01 3.25
CA LYS A 295 10.96 -13.36 2.86
C LYS A 295 12.20 -14.18 2.51
#